data_f86dac74c28b624cf22fb2260d7f5ef0
#
_entry.id   f86dac74c28b624cf22fb2260d7f5ef0
#
_cell.length_a   1.000
_cell.length_b   1.000
_cell.length_c   1.000
_cell.angle_alpha   90.00
_cell.angle_beta   90.00
_cell.angle_gamma   90.00
#
_symmetry.space_group_name_H-M   'P 1'
#
loop_
_entity.id
_entity.type
_entity.pdbx_description
1 polymer ?
#
loop_
_entity_poly.entity_id
_entity_poly.type
_entity_poly.pdbx_seq_one_letter_code
_entity_poly.pdbx_strand_id
1 'polypeptide(L)'
;MGVGSMKRFTKSELKNYNGEDGKPIYVAFDNKVYDLSDSRLWADGRHMGVHSAGAELSGSIENAPHDAEVLSRFPIVGELAREEHAPESLAQRIADLYPHSIIVHFPIAFSTTVSLFSILYLLTGEASFELASYYILTLGLLASPFCGLSGVFSWKINYKGVMNNTFSRKIWFTVALMSVTMVCFIWRLLDPTVLVGKTNMSYVYLVMQICMALIAAVLGHTGGKIVFSK
;
A
#
# COMPACT_ATOMS: atom_id res chain seq x y z
N MET A 1 25.75 -18.67 -43.73
CA MET A 1 24.50 -17.86 -43.63
C MET A 1 24.56 -17.16 -42.28
N GLY A 2 24.80 -15.84 -42.28
CA GLY A 2 24.91 -15.06 -41.04
C GLY A 2 23.53 -14.99 -40.36
N VAL A 3 23.49 -15.43 -39.13
CA VAL A 3 22.33 -15.15 -38.23
C VAL A 3 22.35 -13.65 -37.98
N GLY A 4 21.55 -12.90 -38.75
CA GLY A 4 21.35 -11.48 -38.49
C GLY A 4 20.86 -11.30 -37.06
N SER A 5 21.57 -10.50 -36.26
CA SER A 5 21.13 -10.18 -34.91
C SER A 5 19.76 -9.52 -35.00
N MET A 6 18.73 -10.14 -34.39
CA MET A 6 17.42 -9.53 -34.31
C MET A 6 17.52 -8.18 -33.57
N LYS A 7 16.78 -7.20 -34.06
CA LYS A 7 16.75 -5.87 -33.46
C LYS A 7 16.18 -5.98 -32.03
N ARG A 8 16.87 -5.36 -31.08
CA ARG A 8 16.36 -5.25 -29.69
C ARG A 8 15.69 -3.92 -29.49
N PHE A 9 14.50 -3.96 -28.93
CA PHE A 9 13.69 -2.79 -28.61
C PHE A 9 13.60 -2.64 -27.10
N THR A 10 13.88 -1.47 -26.57
CA THR A 10 13.50 -1.11 -25.22
C THR A 10 11.99 -0.80 -25.17
N LYS A 11 11.37 -0.85 -23.99
CA LYS A 11 9.96 -0.44 -23.84
C LYS A 11 9.72 1.01 -24.26
N SER A 12 10.69 1.88 -24.07
CA SER A 12 10.62 3.28 -24.50
C SER A 12 10.70 3.44 -26.01
N GLU A 13 11.54 2.66 -26.68
CA GLU A 13 11.62 2.63 -28.14
C GLU A 13 10.35 2.04 -28.76
N LEU A 14 9.81 0.95 -28.17
CA LEU A 14 8.61 0.30 -28.65
C LEU A 14 7.42 1.27 -28.70
N LYS A 15 7.28 2.17 -27.73
CA LYS A 15 6.23 3.21 -27.70
C LYS A 15 6.19 4.11 -28.93
N ASN A 16 7.30 4.25 -29.66
CA ASN A 16 7.37 5.04 -30.88
C ASN A 16 6.71 4.35 -32.07
N TYR A 17 6.39 3.05 -31.98
CA TYR A 17 5.79 2.23 -33.03
C TYR A 17 4.29 2.03 -32.75
N ASN A 18 3.59 3.13 -32.61
CA ASN A 18 2.18 3.18 -32.18
C ASN A 18 1.17 3.37 -33.34
N GLY A 19 1.64 3.43 -34.59
CA GLY A 19 0.79 3.66 -35.76
C GLY A 19 0.46 5.12 -36.04
N GLU A 20 0.86 6.06 -35.19
CA GLU A 20 0.66 7.50 -35.41
C GLU A 20 1.71 8.05 -36.38
N ASP A 21 1.36 9.09 -37.11
CA ASP A 21 2.25 9.78 -38.08
C ASP A 21 2.86 8.85 -39.14
N GLY A 22 2.17 7.80 -39.54
CA GLY A 22 2.64 6.82 -40.52
C GLY A 22 3.70 5.85 -40.02
N LYS A 23 3.91 5.78 -38.71
CA LYS A 23 4.83 4.82 -38.08
C LYS A 23 4.24 3.41 -38.11
N PRO A 24 5.10 2.37 -38.12
CA PRO A 24 4.63 0.98 -37.99
C PRO A 24 3.87 0.73 -36.70
N ILE A 25 3.03 -0.30 -36.69
CA ILE A 25 2.25 -0.75 -35.57
C ILE A 25 2.92 -1.99 -34.98
N TYR A 26 3.66 -1.84 -33.88
CA TYR A 26 4.34 -2.94 -33.22
C TYR A 26 3.72 -3.20 -31.85
N VAL A 27 3.69 -4.48 -31.48
CA VAL A 27 3.37 -4.92 -30.12
C VAL A 27 4.40 -5.94 -29.65
N ALA A 28 4.63 -6.00 -28.34
CA ALA A 28 5.46 -7.05 -27.77
C ALA A 28 4.60 -8.09 -27.03
N PHE A 29 4.97 -9.36 -27.20
CA PHE A 29 4.41 -10.49 -26.48
C PHE A 29 5.50 -11.55 -26.30
N ASP A 30 5.64 -12.07 -25.08
CA ASP A 30 6.64 -13.09 -24.71
C ASP A 30 8.05 -12.76 -25.23
N ASN A 31 8.50 -11.54 -24.92
CA ASN A 31 9.79 -10.96 -25.35
C ASN A 31 10.00 -10.81 -26.88
N LYS A 32 9.02 -11.12 -27.71
CA LYS A 32 9.08 -10.95 -29.16
C LYS A 32 8.30 -9.70 -29.56
N VAL A 33 8.79 -8.97 -30.56
CA VAL A 33 8.12 -7.79 -31.12
C VAL A 33 7.53 -8.17 -32.47
N TYR A 34 6.23 -8.03 -32.61
CA TYR A 34 5.45 -8.37 -33.80
C TYR A 34 5.05 -7.10 -34.53
N ASP A 35 5.12 -7.14 -35.87
CA ASP A 35 4.62 -6.08 -36.76
C ASP A 35 3.16 -6.35 -37.13
N LEU A 36 2.27 -5.51 -36.64
CA LEU A 36 0.84 -5.61 -36.90
C LEU A 36 0.33 -4.53 -37.87
N SER A 37 1.24 -3.86 -38.62
CA SER A 37 0.92 -2.75 -39.53
C SER A 37 -0.12 -3.14 -40.60
N ASP A 38 -0.10 -4.40 -41.05
CA ASP A 38 -1.07 -4.93 -42.03
C ASP A 38 -2.38 -5.44 -41.41
N SER A 39 -2.53 -5.35 -40.10
CA SER A 39 -3.71 -5.85 -39.41
C SER A 39 -4.84 -4.83 -39.42
N ARG A 40 -5.96 -5.17 -40.06
CA ARG A 40 -7.17 -4.32 -40.05
C ARG A 40 -7.74 -4.10 -38.64
N LEU A 41 -7.45 -5.01 -37.68
CA LEU A 41 -7.91 -4.91 -36.30
C LEU A 41 -7.10 -3.92 -35.47
N TRP A 42 -5.97 -3.44 -36.04
CA TRP A 42 -5.05 -2.48 -35.41
C TRP A 42 -4.94 -1.16 -36.22
N ALA A 43 -5.91 -0.89 -37.10
CA ALA A 43 -5.85 0.19 -38.09
C ALA A 43 -5.43 1.52 -37.47
N ASP A 44 -5.84 1.95 -36.38
CA ASP A 44 -5.48 3.23 -35.76
C ASP A 44 -4.50 3.08 -34.58
N GLY A 45 -3.65 2.08 -34.61
CA GLY A 45 -2.72 1.75 -33.50
C GLY A 45 -3.44 1.28 -32.23
N ARG A 46 -4.74 0.92 -32.36
CA ARG A 46 -5.55 0.42 -31.24
C ARG A 46 -6.30 -0.83 -31.62
N HIS A 47 -6.35 -1.80 -30.71
CA HIS A 47 -7.15 -3.00 -30.84
C HIS A 47 -8.37 -2.92 -29.93
N MET A 48 -9.57 -3.03 -30.49
CA MET A 48 -10.87 -2.99 -29.78
C MET A 48 -11.05 -1.78 -28.84
N GLY A 49 -10.32 -0.70 -29.06
CA GLY A 49 -10.31 0.49 -28.18
C GLY A 49 -9.65 0.29 -26.82
N VAL A 50 -9.17 -0.91 -26.50
CA VAL A 50 -8.64 -1.29 -25.18
C VAL A 50 -7.11 -1.36 -25.17
N HIS A 51 -6.52 -1.96 -26.22
CA HIS A 51 -5.09 -2.17 -26.31
C HIS A 51 -4.47 -1.19 -27.30
N SER A 52 -3.34 -0.56 -26.90
CA SER A 52 -2.59 0.35 -27.78
C SER A 52 -1.35 -0.33 -28.34
N ALA A 53 -1.02 -0.02 -29.59
CA ALA A 53 0.27 -0.36 -30.17
C ALA A 53 1.42 0.35 -29.41
N GLY A 54 2.65 -0.11 -29.63
CA GLY A 54 3.80 0.38 -28.85
C GLY A 54 3.85 -0.16 -27.42
N ALA A 55 3.04 -1.18 -27.10
CA ALA A 55 2.93 -1.74 -25.75
C ALA A 55 3.32 -3.22 -25.69
N GLU A 56 3.67 -3.68 -24.50
CA GLU A 56 3.84 -5.09 -24.15
C GLU A 56 2.51 -5.66 -23.68
N LEU A 57 2.04 -6.75 -24.30
CA LEU A 57 0.70 -7.31 -24.13
C LEU A 57 0.67 -8.65 -23.38
N SER A 58 1.79 -9.17 -22.85
CA SER A 58 1.85 -10.49 -22.23
C SER A 58 0.80 -10.68 -21.12
N GLY A 59 0.62 -9.68 -20.24
CA GLY A 59 -0.40 -9.74 -19.20
C GLY A 59 -1.84 -9.45 -19.66
N SER A 60 -2.01 -8.93 -20.88
CA SER A 60 -3.34 -8.55 -21.40
C SER A 60 -3.99 -9.67 -22.22
N ILE A 61 -3.18 -10.52 -22.87
CA ILE A 61 -3.66 -11.62 -23.71
C ILE A 61 -4.32 -12.73 -22.89
N GLU A 62 -3.90 -12.93 -21.63
CA GLU A 62 -4.52 -13.90 -20.73
C GLU A 62 -6.03 -13.67 -20.51
N ASN A 63 -6.49 -12.43 -20.67
CA ASN A 63 -7.89 -12.03 -20.54
C ASN A 63 -8.59 -11.81 -21.89
N ALA A 64 -7.92 -12.11 -23.00
CA ALA A 64 -8.49 -11.95 -24.33
C ALA A 64 -9.40 -13.14 -24.70
N PRO A 65 -10.45 -12.93 -25.52
CA PRO A 65 -11.31 -14.01 -25.99
C PRO A 65 -10.65 -14.94 -27.04
N HIS A 66 -9.37 -14.75 -27.32
CA HIS A 66 -8.56 -15.51 -28.29
C HIS A 66 -7.18 -15.80 -27.73
N ASP A 67 -6.57 -16.87 -28.18
CA ASP A 67 -5.24 -17.29 -27.78
C ASP A 67 -4.13 -16.43 -28.41
N ALA A 68 -2.95 -16.44 -27.81
CA ALA A 68 -1.77 -15.74 -28.29
C ALA A 68 -1.29 -16.22 -29.68
N GLU A 69 -1.74 -17.39 -30.14
CA GLU A 69 -1.42 -17.95 -31.47
C GLU A 69 -1.80 -17.02 -32.61
N VAL A 70 -2.74 -16.10 -32.42
CA VAL A 70 -3.10 -15.10 -33.44
C VAL A 70 -1.90 -14.22 -33.84
N LEU A 71 -0.94 -14.01 -32.92
CA LEU A 71 0.27 -13.24 -33.18
C LEU A 71 1.27 -13.99 -34.06
N SER A 72 1.23 -15.33 -34.12
CA SER A 72 2.13 -16.13 -34.94
C SER A 72 1.95 -15.89 -36.45
N ARG A 73 0.83 -15.26 -36.86
CA ARG A 73 0.54 -14.88 -38.24
C ARG A 73 1.29 -13.63 -38.71
N PHE A 74 1.89 -12.89 -37.78
CA PHE A 74 2.57 -11.62 -38.04
C PHE A 74 4.08 -11.79 -37.95
N PRO A 75 4.84 -11.01 -38.75
CA PRO A 75 6.31 -11.11 -38.74
C PRO A 75 6.86 -10.64 -37.39
N ILE A 76 7.88 -11.39 -36.93
CA ILE A 76 8.68 -10.97 -35.77
C ILE A 76 9.76 -10.02 -36.29
N VAL A 77 9.75 -8.77 -35.80
CA VAL A 77 10.71 -7.73 -36.23
C VAL A 77 11.83 -7.50 -35.22
N GLY A 78 11.76 -8.14 -34.06
CA GLY A 78 12.82 -8.07 -33.06
C GLY A 78 12.42 -8.72 -31.75
N GLU A 79 13.25 -8.45 -30.75
CA GLU A 79 13.04 -8.88 -29.37
C GLU A 79 12.86 -7.67 -28.45
N LEU A 80 11.95 -7.76 -27.49
CA LEU A 80 11.87 -6.79 -26.42
C LEU A 80 13.08 -7.02 -25.50
N ALA A 81 13.91 -6.01 -25.34
CA ALA A 81 15.00 -6.06 -24.37
C ALA A 81 14.37 -6.32 -22.99
N ARG A 82 14.77 -7.42 -22.36
CA ARG A 82 14.50 -7.55 -20.92
C ARG A 82 15.09 -6.31 -20.27
N GLU A 83 14.26 -5.51 -19.62
CA GLU A 83 14.79 -4.58 -18.64
C GLU A 83 15.53 -5.47 -17.64
N GLU A 84 16.87 -5.41 -17.67
CA GLU A 84 17.64 -5.88 -16.53
C GLU A 84 17.13 -5.02 -15.37
N HIS A 85 16.18 -5.55 -14.63
CA HIS A 85 15.77 -4.95 -13.36
C HIS A 85 17.06 -4.92 -12.57
N ALA A 86 17.59 -3.72 -12.32
CA ALA A 86 18.65 -3.56 -11.35
C ALA A 86 18.23 -4.40 -10.13
N PRO A 87 19.12 -5.23 -9.58
CA PRO A 87 18.74 -6.16 -8.51
C PRO A 87 17.96 -5.39 -7.46
N GLU A 88 16.73 -5.82 -7.21
CA GLU A 88 15.83 -5.16 -6.25
C GLU A 88 16.60 -4.89 -4.98
N SER A 89 16.64 -3.65 -4.56
CA SER A 89 17.33 -3.29 -3.34
C SER A 89 16.70 -4.07 -2.18
N LEU A 90 17.50 -4.41 -1.16
CA LEU A 90 16.98 -5.04 0.06
C LEU A 90 15.79 -4.25 0.63
N ALA A 91 15.83 -2.92 0.53
CA ALA A 91 14.75 -2.04 0.95
C ALA A 91 13.45 -2.30 0.17
N GLN A 92 13.53 -2.51 -1.16
CA GLN A 92 12.37 -2.85 -1.98
C GLN A 92 11.79 -4.21 -1.59
N ARG A 93 12.63 -5.23 -1.46
CA ARG A 93 12.21 -6.58 -1.03
C ARG A 93 11.50 -6.57 0.33
N ILE A 94 12.00 -5.76 1.29
CA ILE A 94 11.33 -5.59 2.58
C ILE A 94 10.01 -4.84 2.42
N ALA A 95 9.95 -3.81 1.57
CA ALA A 95 8.74 -3.04 1.34
C ALA A 95 7.62 -3.88 0.70
N ASP A 96 7.97 -4.83 -0.16
CA ASP A 96 7.03 -5.74 -0.84
C ASP A 96 6.38 -6.76 0.13
N LEU A 97 6.97 -6.99 1.30
CA LEU A 97 6.33 -7.73 2.40
C LEU A 97 5.22 -6.93 3.12
N TYR A 98 5.03 -5.67 2.74
CA TYR A 98 4.04 -4.76 3.37
C TYR A 98 4.12 -4.71 4.91
N PRO A 99 5.30 -4.54 5.51
CA PRO A 99 5.47 -4.62 6.97
C PRO A 99 4.62 -3.61 7.71
N HIS A 100 4.37 -2.43 7.12
CA HIS A 100 3.50 -1.42 7.71
C HIS A 100 2.06 -1.93 7.87
N SER A 101 1.54 -2.67 6.89
CA SER A 101 0.18 -3.22 6.96
C SER A 101 0.02 -4.25 8.09
N ILE A 102 1.08 -4.96 8.43
CA ILE A 102 1.08 -5.92 9.55
C ILE A 102 1.19 -5.15 10.88
N ILE A 103 2.16 -4.26 11.00
CA ILE A 103 2.48 -3.55 12.25
C ILE A 103 1.34 -2.63 12.69
N VAL A 104 0.60 -2.01 11.76
CA VAL A 104 -0.48 -1.07 12.08
C VAL A 104 -1.65 -1.71 12.86
N HIS A 105 -1.81 -3.02 12.80
CA HIS A 105 -2.87 -3.71 13.54
C HIS A 105 -2.65 -3.66 15.06
N PHE A 106 -1.40 -3.61 15.53
CA PHE A 106 -1.10 -3.55 16.96
C PHE A 106 -1.61 -2.27 17.63
N PRO A 107 -1.27 -1.04 17.18
CA PRO A 107 -1.84 0.16 17.76
C PRO A 107 -3.38 0.21 17.70
N ILE A 108 -4.00 -0.29 16.63
CA ILE A 108 -5.46 -0.34 16.50
C ILE A 108 -6.05 -1.27 17.57
N ALA A 109 -5.55 -2.50 17.67
CA ALA A 109 -6.02 -3.47 18.63
C ALA A 109 -5.80 -2.98 20.07
N PHE A 110 -4.62 -2.46 20.39
CA PHE A 110 -4.32 -1.98 21.73
C PHE A 110 -5.18 -0.80 22.13
N SER A 111 -5.39 0.21 21.26
CA SER A 111 -6.22 1.37 21.56
C SER A 111 -7.68 1.00 21.84
N THR A 112 -8.24 0.06 21.10
CA THR A 112 -9.62 -0.42 21.33
C THR A 112 -9.72 -1.24 22.62
N THR A 113 -8.75 -2.12 22.87
CA THR A 113 -8.74 -3.02 24.03
C THR A 113 -8.51 -2.27 25.33
N VAL A 114 -7.67 -1.21 25.34
CA VAL A 114 -7.49 -0.32 26.51
C VAL A 114 -8.82 0.27 26.94
N SER A 115 -9.58 0.84 26.00
CA SER A 115 -10.91 1.44 26.29
C SER A 115 -11.89 0.39 26.79
N LEU A 116 -11.91 -0.79 26.18
CA LEU A 116 -12.79 -1.88 26.58
C LEU A 116 -12.51 -2.33 28.02
N PHE A 117 -11.25 -2.56 28.38
CA PHE A 117 -10.92 -3.00 29.74
C PHE A 117 -11.16 -1.91 30.79
N SER A 118 -10.95 -0.64 30.46
CA SER A 118 -11.31 0.47 31.36
C SER A 118 -12.81 0.56 31.57
N ILE A 119 -13.63 0.33 30.54
CA ILE A 119 -15.10 0.26 30.68
C ILE A 119 -15.49 -0.93 31.57
N LEU A 120 -14.93 -2.11 31.31
CA LEU A 120 -15.20 -3.31 32.11
C LEU A 120 -14.84 -3.09 33.58
N TYR A 121 -13.71 -2.43 33.86
CA TYR A 121 -13.33 -2.07 35.22
C TYR A 121 -14.39 -1.16 35.88
N LEU A 122 -14.82 -0.11 35.19
CA LEU A 122 -15.82 0.81 35.78
C LEU A 122 -17.19 0.13 36.03
N LEU A 123 -17.55 -0.86 35.20
CA LEU A 123 -18.80 -1.61 35.33
C LEU A 123 -18.75 -2.68 36.43
N THR A 124 -17.63 -3.40 36.53
CA THR A 124 -17.50 -4.59 37.39
C THR A 124 -16.78 -4.30 38.71
N GLY A 125 -15.91 -3.31 38.74
CA GLY A 125 -14.99 -3.04 39.86
C GLY A 125 -13.84 -4.03 39.97
N GLU A 126 -13.66 -4.95 38.99
CA GLU A 126 -12.64 -5.98 39.04
C GLU A 126 -11.26 -5.41 38.65
N ALA A 127 -10.34 -5.38 39.62
CA ALA A 127 -9.02 -4.75 39.46
C ALA A 127 -8.16 -5.32 38.34
N SER A 128 -8.38 -6.58 37.96
CA SER A 128 -7.66 -7.22 36.86
C SER A 128 -7.88 -6.51 35.52
N PHE A 129 -9.06 -5.95 35.28
CA PHE A 129 -9.34 -5.17 34.07
C PHE A 129 -8.59 -3.83 34.02
N GLU A 130 -8.49 -3.14 35.16
CA GLU A 130 -7.70 -1.91 35.25
C GLU A 130 -6.22 -2.17 34.96
N LEU A 131 -5.65 -3.19 35.60
CA LEU A 131 -4.27 -3.56 35.42
C LEU A 131 -3.98 -4.02 33.98
N ALA A 132 -4.88 -4.79 33.37
CA ALA A 132 -4.80 -5.19 31.98
C ALA A 132 -4.83 -3.97 31.03
N SER A 133 -5.75 -3.00 31.28
CA SER A 133 -5.81 -1.75 30.52
C SER A 133 -4.47 -1.01 30.56
N TYR A 134 -3.84 -0.90 31.74
CA TYR A 134 -2.55 -0.25 31.89
C TYR A 134 -1.41 -0.98 31.13
N TYR A 135 -1.35 -2.30 31.22
CA TYR A 135 -0.35 -3.07 30.48
C TYR A 135 -0.52 -2.95 28.97
N ILE A 136 -1.76 -3.00 28.48
CA ILE A 136 -2.03 -2.86 27.05
C ILE A 136 -1.73 -1.43 26.58
N LEU A 137 -2.03 -0.40 27.38
CA LEU A 137 -1.64 0.99 27.09
C LEU A 137 -0.12 1.11 26.96
N THR A 138 0.65 0.47 27.85
CA THR A 138 2.11 0.44 27.80
C THR A 138 2.62 -0.24 26.53
N LEU A 139 2.05 -1.40 26.16
CA LEU A 139 2.40 -2.09 24.92
C LEU A 139 2.05 -1.24 23.68
N GLY A 140 0.92 -0.55 23.70
CA GLY A 140 0.52 0.38 22.64
C GLY A 140 1.50 1.53 22.48
N LEU A 141 1.96 2.10 23.59
CA LEU A 141 2.98 3.15 23.58
C LEU A 141 4.31 2.66 22.99
N LEU A 142 4.76 1.47 23.38
CA LEU A 142 6.00 0.88 22.87
C LEU A 142 5.90 0.48 21.38
N ALA A 143 4.73 0.04 20.91
CA ALA A 143 4.51 -0.36 19.53
C ALA A 143 4.37 0.84 18.57
N SER A 144 3.89 1.98 19.06
CA SER A 144 3.57 3.15 18.24
C SER A 144 4.77 3.72 17.45
N PRO A 145 5.99 3.85 17.98
CA PRO A 145 7.16 4.32 17.20
C PRO A 145 7.49 3.39 16.03
N PHE A 146 7.39 2.07 16.21
CA PHE A 146 7.66 1.11 15.15
C PHE A 146 6.62 1.22 14.04
N CYS A 147 5.35 1.47 14.39
CA CYS A 147 4.30 1.73 13.43
C CYS A 147 4.57 3.02 12.63
N GLY A 148 4.97 4.10 13.30
CA GLY A 148 5.34 5.36 12.66
C GLY A 148 6.51 5.18 11.70
N LEU A 149 7.59 4.54 12.13
CA LEU A 149 8.78 4.27 11.31
C LEU A 149 8.46 3.41 10.09
N SER A 150 7.69 2.32 10.27
CA SER A 150 7.26 1.47 9.15
C SER A 150 6.39 2.22 8.14
N GLY A 151 5.56 3.16 8.62
CA GLY A 151 4.75 4.02 7.77
C GLY A 151 5.58 4.97 6.92
N VAL A 152 6.59 5.63 7.51
CA VAL A 152 7.54 6.49 6.80
C VAL A 152 8.35 5.68 5.79
N PHE A 153 8.81 4.49 6.16
CA PHE A 153 9.53 3.59 5.26
C PHE A 153 8.67 3.22 4.05
N SER A 154 7.44 2.73 4.27
CA SER A 154 6.51 2.40 3.21
C SER A 154 6.18 3.60 2.31
N TRP A 155 5.97 4.78 2.89
CA TRP A 155 5.73 6.00 2.12
C TRP A 155 6.90 6.36 1.20
N LYS A 156 8.13 6.26 1.69
CA LYS A 156 9.32 6.55 0.86
C LYS A 156 9.54 5.56 -0.26
N ILE A 157 9.40 4.27 0.01
CA ILE A 157 9.72 3.21 -0.96
C ILE A 157 8.55 2.99 -1.93
N ASN A 158 7.34 2.73 -1.42
CA ASN A 158 6.19 2.33 -2.25
C ASN A 158 5.50 3.53 -2.91
N TYR A 159 5.57 4.71 -2.31
CA TYR A 159 4.90 5.93 -2.79
C TYR A 159 5.88 7.04 -3.18
N LYS A 160 7.19 6.72 -3.30
CA LYS A 160 8.27 7.63 -3.74
C LYS A 160 8.31 8.96 -2.97
N GLY A 161 7.82 8.97 -1.73
CA GLY A 161 7.79 10.16 -0.88
C GLY A 161 6.81 11.26 -1.35
N VAL A 162 5.89 10.96 -2.27
CA VAL A 162 4.92 11.96 -2.76
C VAL A 162 3.92 12.27 -1.64
N MET A 163 3.84 13.56 -1.28
CA MET A 163 2.90 14.03 -0.27
C MET A 163 1.56 14.40 -0.91
N ASN A 164 0.47 13.87 -0.36
CA ASN A 164 -0.89 14.24 -0.73
C ASN A 164 -1.75 14.42 0.53
N ASN A 165 -2.98 14.89 0.35
CA ASN A 165 -3.90 15.17 1.47
C ASN A 165 -4.19 13.91 2.31
N THR A 166 -4.14 12.72 1.74
CA THR A 166 -4.38 11.47 2.47
C THR A 166 -3.19 11.13 3.37
N PHE A 167 -1.95 11.25 2.86
CA PHE A 167 -0.75 11.05 3.67
C PHE A 167 -0.63 12.11 4.77
N SER A 168 -0.88 13.39 4.46
CA SER A 168 -0.86 14.47 5.45
C SER A 168 -1.85 14.19 6.59
N ARG A 169 -3.11 13.82 6.28
CA ARG A 169 -4.09 13.46 7.32
C ARG A 169 -3.63 12.26 8.16
N LYS A 170 -3.08 11.21 7.54
CA LYS A 170 -2.56 10.05 8.28
C LYS A 170 -1.45 10.43 9.25
N ILE A 171 -0.52 11.29 8.84
CA ILE A 171 0.56 11.77 9.71
C ILE A 171 -0.03 12.50 10.93
N TRP A 172 -0.96 13.44 10.73
CA TRP A 172 -1.58 14.18 11.81
C TRP A 172 -2.36 13.29 12.77
N PHE A 173 -3.15 12.34 12.28
CA PHE A 173 -3.85 11.38 13.12
C PHE A 173 -2.89 10.43 13.86
N THR A 174 -1.78 10.04 13.24
CA THR A 174 -0.76 9.22 13.92
C THR A 174 -0.10 10.01 15.05
N VAL A 175 0.27 11.27 14.81
CA VAL A 175 0.84 12.15 15.86
C VAL A 175 -0.18 12.36 16.97
N ALA A 176 -1.45 12.62 16.66
CA ALA A 176 -2.52 12.77 17.64
C ALA A 176 -2.69 11.50 18.49
N LEU A 177 -2.74 10.31 17.85
CA LEU A 177 -2.85 9.04 18.57
C LEU A 177 -1.68 8.83 19.52
N MET A 178 -0.44 9.03 19.06
CA MET A 178 0.75 8.89 19.89
C MET A 178 0.74 9.88 21.06
N SER A 179 0.34 11.13 20.83
CA SER A 179 0.26 12.16 21.88
C SER A 179 -0.77 11.79 22.94
N VAL A 180 -1.98 11.37 22.54
CA VAL A 180 -3.02 10.98 23.52
C VAL A 180 -2.60 9.72 24.29
N THR A 181 -1.99 8.73 23.61
CA THR A 181 -1.45 7.53 24.27
C THR A 181 -0.40 7.90 25.31
N MET A 182 0.54 8.78 24.96
CA MET A 182 1.58 9.25 25.85
C MET A 182 0.99 9.99 27.06
N VAL A 183 0.02 10.89 26.83
CA VAL A 183 -0.64 11.62 27.91
C VAL A 183 -1.37 10.67 28.86
N CYS A 184 -2.14 9.70 28.33
CA CYS A 184 -2.81 8.70 29.15
C CYS A 184 -1.79 7.88 29.97
N PHE A 185 -0.68 7.47 29.37
CA PHE A 185 0.35 6.70 30.04
C PHE A 185 1.00 7.50 31.18
N ILE A 186 1.43 8.74 30.89
CA ILE A 186 2.05 9.61 31.91
C ILE A 186 1.05 9.90 33.04
N TRP A 187 -0.19 10.19 32.71
CA TRP A 187 -1.22 10.44 33.73
C TRP A 187 -1.37 9.23 34.67
N ARG A 188 -1.52 8.04 34.10
CA ARG A 188 -1.62 6.80 34.90
C ARG A 188 -0.36 6.51 35.71
N LEU A 189 0.81 6.91 35.22
CA LEU A 189 2.07 6.77 35.93
C LEU A 189 2.16 7.71 37.13
N LEU A 190 1.70 8.96 36.98
CA LEU A 190 1.69 9.99 38.03
C LEU A 190 0.58 9.80 39.04
N ASP A 191 -0.58 9.34 38.59
CA ASP A 191 -1.73 9.03 39.42
C ASP A 191 -2.20 7.59 39.19
N PRO A 192 -1.65 6.61 39.94
CA PRO A 192 -2.06 5.22 39.86
C PRO A 192 -3.55 4.98 40.17
N THR A 193 -4.25 5.94 40.74
CA THR A 193 -5.66 5.83 41.11
C THR A 193 -6.60 6.53 40.14
N VAL A 194 -6.10 7.12 39.06
CA VAL A 194 -6.88 7.92 38.11
C VAL A 194 -8.16 7.22 37.62
N LEU A 195 -8.13 5.91 37.38
CA LEU A 195 -9.32 5.14 37.02
C LEU A 195 -10.01 4.53 38.24
N VAL A 196 -9.22 4.13 39.24
CA VAL A 196 -9.68 3.43 40.45
C VAL A 196 -10.57 4.32 41.34
N GLY A 197 -10.26 5.61 41.42
CA GLY A 197 -10.96 6.56 42.28
C GLY A 197 -12.42 6.82 41.91
N LYS A 198 -12.85 6.43 40.70
CA LYS A 198 -14.21 6.66 40.17
C LYS A 198 -14.67 8.11 40.30
N THR A 199 -13.74 9.04 40.14
CA THR A 199 -13.96 10.49 40.18
C THR A 199 -14.31 11.03 38.80
N ASN A 200 -14.68 12.32 38.73
CA ASN A 200 -14.84 12.99 37.42
C ASN A 200 -13.57 12.85 36.52
N MET A 201 -12.38 12.81 37.12
CA MET A 201 -11.14 12.61 36.40
C MET A 201 -11.02 11.20 35.79
N SER A 202 -11.60 10.19 36.42
CA SER A 202 -11.67 8.83 35.87
C SER A 202 -12.47 8.80 34.57
N TYR A 203 -13.57 9.55 34.49
CA TYR A 203 -14.35 9.65 33.25
C TYR A 203 -13.65 10.45 32.18
N VAL A 204 -12.92 11.53 32.54
CA VAL A 204 -12.07 12.26 31.57
C VAL A 204 -10.98 11.34 31.00
N TYR A 205 -10.32 10.57 31.86
CA TYR A 205 -9.33 9.60 31.46
C TYR A 205 -9.91 8.53 30.51
N LEU A 206 -11.10 7.99 30.82
CA LEU A 206 -11.81 7.04 29.95
C LEU A 206 -12.15 7.67 28.59
N VAL A 207 -12.65 8.91 28.57
CA VAL A 207 -12.96 9.61 27.30
C VAL A 207 -11.73 9.75 26.43
N MET A 208 -10.57 10.07 27.01
CA MET A 208 -9.30 10.12 26.25
C MET A 208 -8.94 8.75 25.66
N GLN A 209 -9.13 7.66 26.40
CA GLN A 209 -8.91 6.31 25.87
C GLN A 209 -9.88 5.96 24.73
N ILE A 210 -11.15 6.35 24.84
CA ILE A 210 -12.14 6.17 23.76
C ILE A 210 -11.74 6.99 22.53
N CYS A 211 -11.25 8.23 22.72
CA CYS A 211 -10.71 9.03 21.61
C CYS A 211 -9.54 8.34 20.90
N MET A 212 -8.65 7.65 21.65
CA MET A 212 -7.59 6.83 21.02
C MET A 212 -8.18 5.75 20.10
N ALA A 213 -9.21 5.02 20.55
CA ALA A 213 -9.86 3.99 19.75
C ALA A 213 -10.51 4.57 18.48
N LEU A 214 -11.17 5.73 18.59
CA LEU A 214 -11.78 6.42 17.44
C LEU A 214 -10.71 6.90 16.43
N ILE A 215 -9.62 7.50 16.90
CA ILE A 215 -8.50 7.91 16.04
C ILE A 215 -7.90 6.69 15.32
N ALA A 216 -7.70 5.59 16.05
CA ALA A 216 -7.18 4.35 15.49
C ALA A 216 -8.12 3.76 14.42
N ALA A 217 -9.43 3.82 14.62
CA ALA A 217 -10.42 3.39 13.63
C ALA A 217 -10.38 4.24 12.35
N VAL A 218 -10.25 5.57 12.48
CA VAL A 218 -10.08 6.49 11.34
C VAL A 218 -8.79 6.19 10.58
N LEU A 219 -7.68 5.93 11.28
CA LEU A 219 -6.41 5.55 10.68
C LEU A 219 -6.51 4.22 9.91
N GLY A 220 -7.18 3.22 10.48
CA GLY A 220 -7.43 1.94 9.83
C GLY A 220 -8.27 2.09 8.56
N HIS A 221 -9.37 2.82 8.63
CA HIS A 221 -10.23 3.09 7.48
C HIS A 221 -9.50 3.83 6.35
N THR A 222 -8.76 4.88 6.69
CA THR A 222 -7.98 5.65 5.68
C THR A 222 -6.83 4.84 5.10
N GLY A 223 -6.24 3.92 5.89
CA GLY A 223 -5.24 2.96 5.41
C GLY A 223 -5.81 1.98 4.40
N GLY A 224 -6.99 1.42 4.68
CA GLY A 224 -7.69 0.52 3.76
C GLY A 224 -7.98 1.16 2.41
N LYS A 225 -8.42 2.41 2.38
CA LYS A 225 -8.65 3.13 1.11
C LYS A 225 -7.41 3.23 0.21
N ILE A 226 -6.21 3.35 0.78
CA ILE A 226 -4.97 3.42 -0.03
C ILE A 226 -4.65 2.06 -0.65
N VAL A 227 -4.88 0.97 0.09
CA VAL A 227 -4.56 -0.40 -0.37
C VAL A 227 -5.57 -0.90 -1.39
N PHE A 228 -6.86 -0.58 -1.21
CA PHE A 228 -7.97 -1.11 -2.02
C PHE A 228 -8.49 -0.11 -3.07
N SER A 229 -7.94 1.10 -3.19
CA SER A 229 -8.22 2.01 -4.31
C SER A 229 -7.42 1.57 -5.53
N LYS A 230 -7.92 0.55 -6.21
CA LYS A 230 -7.54 0.23 -7.59
C LYS A 230 -8.58 0.78 -8.55
#